data_98aeb5530485d70e331509bb7e2d9e9f
#
_entry.id   98aeb5530485d70e331509bb7e2d9e9f
#
_cell.length_a   1.000
_cell.length_b   1.000
_cell.length_c   1.000
_cell.angle_alpha   90.00
_cell.angle_beta   90.00
_cell.angle_gamma   90.00
#
_symmetry.space_group_name_H-M   'P 1'
#
loop_
_entity.id
_entity.type
_entity.pdbx_description
1 polymer ?
#
loop_
_entity_poly.entity_id
_entity_poly.type
_entity_poly.pdbx_seq_one_letter_code
_entity_poly.pdbx_strand_id
1 'polypeptide(L)'
;NGTARRPVGRCSGREGLPSWVFKRSTIEAVRALEEVPPDRIGLSLPQLAENLRFKQEVVYFLCREGAIATVPSVVPGYTGAIVGWAEIERFQKEFVAARELAAEVRSSPRAVIVALGREGLEPMYGPSTGCRQAFYRRDAQLTELAHTLASRCHGSRSRITQSASDDTFRNIREITDAAE
;
A
#
# COMPACT_ATOMS: atom_id res chain seq x y z
N ASN A 1 16.72 7.40 11.28
CA ASN A 1 16.93 7.37 12.74
C ASN A 1 16.24 8.59 13.34
N GLY A 2 14.89 8.48 13.46
CA GLY A 2 14.10 9.44 14.20
C GLY A 2 14.46 9.29 15.68
N THR A 3 15.38 10.08 16.17
CA THR A 3 15.60 10.26 17.58
C THR A 3 14.39 10.98 18.15
N ALA A 4 13.34 10.20 18.51
CA ALA A 4 12.34 10.69 19.45
C ALA A 4 13.12 11.25 20.63
N ARG A 5 13.10 12.58 20.79
CA ARG A 5 13.84 13.27 21.84
C ARG A 5 13.30 12.76 23.16
N ARG A 6 14.08 11.91 23.86
CA ARG A 6 13.70 11.34 25.15
C ARG A 6 13.52 12.46 26.17
N PRO A 7 12.52 12.41 27.03
CA PRO A 7 12.36 13.34 28.12
C PRO A 7 13.60 13.28 29.04
N VAL A 8 14.03 14.44 29.53
CA VAL A 8 15.29 14.60 30.27
C VAL A 8 15.21 14.07 31.71
N GLY A 9 13.99 13.87 32.23
CA GLY A 9 13.77 13.36 33.59
C GLY A 9 12.33 13.49 34.03
N ARG A 10 12.05 12.93 35.21
CA ARG A 10 10.73 12.97 35.85
C ARG A 10 10.86 13.77 37.16
N CYS A 11 10.10 14.84 37.31
CA CYS A 11 10.04 15.53 38.61
C CYS A 11 9.15 14.74 39.57
N SER A 12 9.72 14.30 40.67
CA SER A 12 8.99 13.67 41.77
C SER A 12 8.26 14.74 42.59
N GLY A 13 6.92 14.62 42.75
CA GLY A 13 6.22 15.38 43.76
C GLY A 13 4.94 16.12 43.35
N ARG A 14 4.33 15.88 42.19
CA ARG A 14 2.98 16.37 41.88
C ARG A 14 2.05 15.25 41.46
N GLU A 15 0.98 15.07 42.23
CA GLU A 15 -0.18 14.27 41.81
C GLU A 15 -0.83 14.99 40.63
N GLY A 16 -0.84 14.36 39.47
CA GLY A 16 -1.35 14.88 38.22
C GLY A 16 -0.64 14.26 37.05
N LEU A 17 -0.86 14.73 35.84
CA LEU A 17 -0.21 14.29 34.61
C LEU A 17 1.30 14.10 34.83
N PRO A 18 1.90 13.00 34.34
CA PRO A 18 3.30 12.73 34.57
C PRO A 18 4.14 13.94 34.18
N SER A 19 4.85 14.52 35.15
CA SER A 19 5.68 15.71 34.97
C SER A 19 6.94 15.36 34.19
N TRP A 20 6.82 15.34 32.89
CA TRP A 20 7.94 15.20 31.97
C TRP A 20 8.64 16.55 31.81
N VAL A 21 9.94 16.58 32.04
CA VAL A 21 10.75 17.76 31.78
C VAL A 21 11.36 17.65 30.39
N PHE A 22 10.99 18.57 29.52
CA PHE A 22 11.57 18.71 28.18
C PHE A 22 12.58 19.89 28.18
N LYS A 23 13.59 19.75 27.34
CA LYS A 23 14.48 20.89 27.07
C LYS A 23 13.65 22.04 26.47
N ARG A 24 13.94 23.28 26.84
CA ARG A 24 13.28 24.48 26.29
C ARG A 24 13.29 24.51 24.79
N SER A 25 14.42 24.13 24.15
CA SER A 25 14.55 23.98 22.71
C SER A 25 13.59 22.97 22.08
N THR A 26 13.17 21.94 22.85
CA THR A 26 12.18 20.96 22.38
C THR A 26 10.77 21.57 22.38
N ILE A 27 10.44 22.37 23.41
CA ILE A 27 9.14 23.06 23.49
C ILE A 27 9.02 24.11 22.38
N GLU A 28 10.12 24.89 22.17
CA GLU A 28 10.18 25.88 21.07
C GLU A 28 10.05 25.21 19.70
N ALA A 29 10.68 24.04 19.48
CA ALA A 29 10.54 23.28 18.26
C ALA A 29 9.12 22.76 18.04
N VAL A 30 8.42 22.33 19.11
CA VAL A 30 7.01 21.91 19.01
C VAL A 30 6.10 23.08 18.66
N ARG A 31 6.29 24.23 19.31
CA ARG A 31 5.53 25.45 18.99
C ARG A 31 5.75 25.90 17.55
N ALA A 32 7.00 25.84 17.08
CA ALA A 32 7.31 26.16 15.68
C ALA A 32 6.62 25.20 14.70
N LEU A 33 6.31 23.98 15.10
CA LEU A 33 5.54 23.01 14.28
C LEU A 33 4.05 23.34 14.26
N GLU A 34 3.50 23.95 15.31
CA GLU A 34 2.08 24.38 15.34
C GLU A 34 1.81 25.51 14.33
N GLU A 35 2.84 26.28 13.98
CA GLU A 35 2.77 27.36 12.98
C GLU A 35 3.02 26.88 11.54
N VAL A 36 3.36 25.60 11.36
CA VAL A 36 3.62 25.02 10.03
C VAL A 36 2.32 24.74 9.32
N PRO A 37 2.15 25.20 8.08
CA PRO A 37 1.00 24.88 7.26
C PRO A 37 0.78 23.36 7.17
N PRO A 38 -0.48 22.88 7.22
CA PRO A 38 -0.79 21.44 7.22
C PRO A 38 -0.22 20.66 6.03
N ASP A 39 -0.05 21.33 4.89
CA ASP A 39 0.55 20.76 3.67
C ASP A 39 2.06 20.46 3.81
N ARG A 40 2.72 21.10 4.78
CA ARG A 40 4.13 20.86 5.13
C ARG A 40 4.32 19.89 6.30
N ILE A 41 3.23 19.37 6.85
CA ILE A 41 3.25 18.31 7.83
C ILE A 41 2.95 17.01 7.09
N GLY A 42 3.83 16.02 7.24
CA GLY A 42 3.68 14.76 6.50
C GLY A 42 4.60 13.67 7.03
N LEU A 43 4.73 12.64 6.25
CA LEU A 43 5.54 11.48 6.56
C LEU A 43 6.92 11.58 5.90
N SER A 44 7.96 11.13 6.61
CA SER A 44 9.25 10.82 5.99
C SER A 44 9.10 9.65 5.02
N LEU A 45 9.99 9.50 4.04
CA LEU A 45 9.90 8.43 3.05
C LEU A 45 9.85 7.02 3.67
N PRO A 46 10.63 6.69 4.72
CA PRO A 46 10.48 5.42 5.44
C PRO A 46 9.10 5.25 6.09
N GLN A 47 8.58 6.29 6.76
CA GLN A 47 7.25 6.25 7.37
C GLN A 47 6.14 6.10 6.31
N LEU A 48 6.29 6.76 5.15
CA LEU A 48 5.37 6.62 4.04
C LEU A 48 5.38 5.18 3.51
N ALA A 49 6.54 4.55 3.41
CA ALA A 49 6.66 3.15 3.00
C ALA A 49 5.91 2.20 3.94
N GLU A 50 6.02 2.42 5.24
CA GLU A 50 5.26 1.67 6.26
C GLU A 50 3.75 1.94 6.16
N ASN A 51 3.35 3.20 6.04
CA ASN A 51 1.95 3.62 5.93
C ASN A 51 1.26 3.01 4.71
N LEU A 52 1.90 3.07 3.54
CA LEU A 52 1.38 2.50 2.30
C LEU A 52 1.66 0.98 2.18
N ARG A 53 2.36 0.39 3.14
CA ARG A 53 2.82 -1.01 3.09
C ARG A 53 3.63 -1.33 1.83
N PHE A 54 4.41 -0.37 1.34
CA PHE A 54 5.33 -0.56 0.23
C PHE A 54 6.75 -0.81 0.76
N LYS A 55 7.60 -1.41 -0.07
CA LYS A 55 9.03 -1.42 0.21
C LYS A 55 9.59 -0.01 0.03
N GLN A 56 10.58 0.37 0.86
CA GLN A 56 11.18 1.70 0.79
C GLN A 56 11.70 2.03 -0.61
N GLU A 57 12.35 1.08 -1.28
CA GLU A 57 12.84 1.25 -2.65
C GLU A 57 11.77 1.67 -3.65
N VAL A 58 10.52 1.20 -3.46
CA VAL A 58 9.37 1.56 -4.30
C VAL A 58 8.95 3.00 -4.04
N VAL A 59 8.90 3.43 -2.78
CA VAL A 59 8.59 4.82 -2.42
C VAL A 59 9.64 5.77 -2.96
N TYR A 60 10.93 5.45 -2.78
CA TYR A 60 12.02 6.25 -3.34
C TYR A 60 11.94 6.36 -4.88
N PHE A 61 11.61 5.26 -5.55
CA PHE A 61 11.37 5.25 -6.98
C PHE A 61 10.22 6.19 -7.37
N LEU A 62 9.05 6.06 -6.75
CA LEU A 62 7.87 6.87 -7.04
C LEU A 62 8.11 8.37 -6.81
N CYS A 63 8.87 8.73 -5.77
CA CYS A 63 9.27 10.11 -5.52
C CYS A 63 10.24 10.62 -6.59
N ARG A 64 11.20 9.81 -7.01
CA ARG A 64 12.17 10.18 -8.05
C ARG A 64 11.51 10.39 -9.41
N GLU A 65 10.54 9.54 -9.76
CA GLU A 65 9.79 9.66 -11.02
C GLU A 65 8.67 10.72 -10.96
N GLY A 66 8.54 11.43 -9.84
CA GLY A 66 7.54 12.51 -9.68
C GLY A 66 6.11 12.04 -9.50
N ALA A 67 5.89 10.72 -9.29
CA ALA A 67 4.57 10.17 -8.97
C ALA A 67 4.08 10.65 -7.60
N ILE A 68 5.00 10.86 -6.67
CA ILE A 68 4.76 11.42 -5.34
C ILE A 68 5.65 12.64 -5.16
N ALA A 69 5.05 13.80 -4.98
CA ALA A 69 5.78 15.03 -4.71
C ALA A 69 6.33 15.06 -3.28
N THR A 70 7.56 15.52 -3.15
CA THR A 70 8.21 15.67 -1.85
C THR A 70 8.51 17.14 -1.57
N VAL A 71 8.50 17.52 -0.31
CA VAL A 71 8.91 18.83 0.15
C VAL A 71 10.03 18.71 1.18
N PRO A 72 10.92 19.71 1.30
CA PRO A 72 11.90 19.74 2.37
C PRO A 72 11.22 19.74 3.73
N SER A 73 11.75 18.96 4.68
CA SER A 73 11.24 18.97 6.03
C SER A 73 11.42 20.33 6.70
N VAL A 74 10.39 20.78 7.39
CA VAL A 74 10.45 21.96 8.27
C VAL A 74 10.75 21.58 9.71
N VAL A 75 10.87 20.27 10.00
CA VAL A 75 11.17 19.78 11.36
C VAL A 75 12.62 20.09 11.71
N PRO A 76 12.88 20.87 12.78
CA PRO A 76 14.24 21.19 13.19
C PRO A 76 15.08 19.94 13.45
N GLY A 77 16.26 19.89 12.83
CA GLY A 77 17.20 18.76 12.95
C GLY A 77 16.87 17.53 12.11
N TYR A 78 15.89 17.63 11.21
CA TYR A 78 15.65 16.63 10.17
C TYR A 78 15.83 17.28 8.77
N THR A 79 16.81 16.82 8.03
CA THR A 79 17.17 17.34 6.69
C THR A 79 16.57 16.56 5.53
N GLY A 80 15.79 15.52 5.81
CA GLY A 80 15.19 14.65 4.81
C GLY A 80 13.96 15.28 4.15
N ALA A 81 13.57 14.72 3.01
CA ALA A 81 12.31 15.05 2.36
C ALA A 81 11.12 14.41 3.11
N ILE A 82 10.00 15.09 3.07
CA ILE A 82 8.71 14.60 3.58
C ILE A 82 7.67 14.64 2.45
N VAL A 83 6.60 13.86 2.64
CA VAL A 83 5.43 13.84 1.78
C VAL A 83 4.24 14.32 2.59
N GLY A 84 3.58 15.38 2.15
CA GLY A 84 2.40 15.94 2.81
C GLY A 84 1.18 15.01 2.72
N TRP A 85 0.26 15.11 3.68
CA TRP A 85 -0.94 14.26 3.72
C TRP A 85 -1.82 14.39 2.48
N ALA A 86 -2.01 15.61 1.99
CA ALA A 86 -2.77 15.87 0.78
C ALA A 86 -2.19 15.15 -0.45
N GLU A 87 -0.86 15.06 -0.53
CA GLU A 87 -0.17 14.37 -1.59
C GLU A 87 -0.32 12.84 -1.48
N ILE A 88 -0.30 12.31 -0.26
CA ILE A 88 -0.56 10.88 -0.01
C ILE A 88 -1.97 10.52 -0.47
N GLU A 89 -2.97 11.33 -0.09
CA GLU A 89 -4.35 11.14 -0.53
C GLU A 89 -4.50 11.25 -2.04
N ARG A 90 -3.84 12.25 -2.67
CA ARG A 90 -3.84 12.40 -4.12
C ARG A 90 -3.31 11.13 -4.78
N PHE A 91 -2.14 10.66 -4.34
CA PHE A 91 -1.53 9.45 -4.89
C PHE A 91 -2.45 8.22 -4.75
N GLN A 92 -3.06 8.01 -3.59
CA GLN A 92 -3.99 6.90 -3.36
C GLN A 92 -5.27 6.99 -4.19
N LYS A 93 -5.74 8.21 -4.49
CA LYS A 93 -6.89 8.44 -5.38
C LYS A 93 -6.54 8.22 -6.84
N GLU A 94 -5.33 8.59 -7.25
CA GLU A 94 -4.90 8.54 -8.65
C GLU A 94 -4.35 7.18 -9.05
N PHE A 95 -3.68 6.47 -8.14
CA PHE A 95 -3.01 5.21 -8.43
C PHE A 95 -3.52 4.06 -7.58
N VAL A 96 -3.37 2.84 -8.13
CA VAL A 96 -3.64 1.58 -7.44
C VAL A 96 -2.51 0.60 -7.73
N ALA A 97 -2.04 -0.09 -6.71
CA ALA A 97 -1.06 -1.14 -6.89
C ALA A 97 -1.71 -2.45 -7.39
N ALA A 98 -1.03 -3.18 -8.27
CA ALA A 98 -1.51 -4.47 -8.78
C ALA A 98 -1.86 -5.47 -7.67
N ARG A 99 -1.21 -5.39 -6.50
CA ARG A 99 -1.51 -6.23 -5.33
C ARG A 99 -2.89 -5.90 -4.72
N GLU A 100 -3.30 -4.63 -4.76
CA GLU A 100 -4.60 -4.19 -4.25
C GLU A 100 -5.71 -4.70 -5.17
N LEU A 101 -5.55 -4.50 -6.49
CA LEU A 101 -6.45 -5.09 -7.48
C LEU A 101 -6.53 -6.62 -7.35
N ALA A 102 -5.38 -7.28 -7.13
CA ALA A 102 -5.33 -8.72 -6.94
C ALA A 102 -6.10 -9.18 -5.70
N ALA A 103 -6.05 -8.42 -4.61
CA ALA A 103 -6.84 -8.70 -3.41
C ALA A 103 -8.34 -8.56 -3.67
N GLU A 104 -8.77 -7.53 -4.41
CA GLU A 104 -10.17 -7.30 -4.79
C GLU A 104 -10.72 -8.44 -5.64
N VAL A 105 -9.96 -8.88 -6.67
CA VAL A 105 -10.39 -9.96 -7.57
C VAL A 105 -10.02 -11.37 -7.08
N ARG A 106 -9.49 -11.49 -5.86
CA ARG A 106 -9.03 -12.76 -5.25
C ARG A 106 -8.09 -13.56 -6.12
N SER A 107 -7.12 -12.88 -6.73
CA SER A 107 -6.14 -13.43 -7.65
C SER A 107 -4.72 -13.11 -7.20
N SER A 108 -3.70 -13.50 -7.97
CA SER A 108 -2.33 -13.08 -7.74
C SER A 108 -2.00 -11.78 -8.48
N PRO A 109 -1.09 -10.94 -7.95
CA PRO A 109 -0.68 -9.72 -8.66
C PRO A 109 -0.15 -9.99 -10.08
N ARG A 110 0.57 -11.09 -10.28
CA ARG A 110 1.06 -11.50 -11.59
C ARG A 110 -0.06 -11.84 -12.56
N ALA A 111 -1.08 -12.56 -12.10
CA ALA A 111 -2.24 -12.91 -12.93
C ALA A 111 -3.01 -11.66 -13.35
N VAL A 112 -3.18 -10.69 -12.44
CA VAL A 112 -3.84 -9.40 -12.73
C VAL A 112 -3.04 -8.62 -13.78
N ILE A 113 -1.71 -8.49 -13.63
CA ILE A 113 -0.85 -7.80 -14.59
C ILE A 113 -0.98 -8.44 -15.99
N VAL A 114 -0.92 -9.76 -16.07
CA VAL A 114 -1.05 -10.48 -17.35
C VAL A 114 -2.45 -10.29 -17.95
N ALA A 115 -3.50 -10.34 -17.14
CA ALA A 115 -4.87 -10.17 -17.61
C ALA A 115 -5.13 -8.75 -18.11
N LEU A 116 -4.68 -7.72 -17.39
CA LEU A 116 -4.79 -6.32 -17.82
C LEU A 116 -3.96 -6.05 -19.08
N GLY A 117 -2.76 -6.62 -19.17
CA GLY A 117 -1.93 -6.49 -20.37
C GLY A 117 -2.55 -7.12 -21.63
N ARG A 118 -3.34 -8.19 -21.49
CA ARG A 118 -4.09 -8.77 -22.62
C ARG A 118 -5.21 -7.87 -23.12
N GLU A 119 -5.75 -7.03 -22.26
CA GLU A 119 -6.76 -6.02 -22.60
C GLU A 119 -6.12 -4.68 -23.00
N GLY A 120 -4.78 -4.64 -23.17
CA GLY A 120 -4.04 -3.47 -23.61
C GLY A 120 -3.76 -2.44 -22.51
N LEU A 121 -4.02 -2.76 -21.23
CA LEU A 121 -3.71 -1.89 -20.10
C LEU A 121 -2.32 -2.24 -19.53
N GLU A 122 -1.40 -1.31 -19.72
CA GLU A 122 -0.06 -1.43 -19.13
C GLU A 122 0.05 -0.62 -17.83
N PRO A 123 0.86 -1.09 -16.87
CA PRO A 123 1.11 -0.33 -15.66
C PRO A 123 1.90 0.95 -15.99
N MET A 124 1.50 2.07 -15.39
CA MET A 124 2.23 3.34 -15.53
C MET A 124 3.61 3.27 -14.90
N TYR A 125 3.73 2.58 -13.77
CA TYR A 125 4.99 2.22 -13.13
C TYR A 125 5.03 0.72 -12.92
N GLY A 126 6.14 0.08 -13.25
CA GLY A 126 6.25 -1.37 -13.15
C GLY A 126 7.67 -1.86 -13.49
N PRO A 127 7.85 -3.17 -13.63
CA PRO A 127 9.15 -3.74 -13.96
C PRO A 127 9.79 -3.16 -15.23
N SER A 128 9.00 -2.80 -16.22
CA SER A 128 9.46 -2.15 -17.47
C SER A 128 10.04 -0.75 -17.25
N THR A 129 9.57 -0.03 -16.23
CA THR A 129 10.06 1.30 -15.86
C THR A 129 11.08 1.26 -14.71
N GLY A 130 11.44 0.07 -14.22
CA GLY A 130 12.39 -0.12 -13.11
C GLY A 130 11.73 -0.13 -11.71
N CYS A 131 10.41 -0.04 -11.63
CA CYS A 131 9.69 -0.22 -10.37
C CYS A 131 9.41 -1.70 -10.11
N ARG A 132 9.74 -2.20 -8.91
CA ARG A 132 9.48 -3.61 -8.56
C ARG A 132 8.00 -3.95 -8.36
N GLN A 133 7.14 -2.94 -8.21
CA GLN A 133 5.69 -3.09 -8.08
C GLN A 133 5.00 -2.40 -9.24
N ALA A 134 3.94 -3.02 -9.76
CA ALA A 134 3.14 -2.43 -10.81
C ALA A 134 2.05 -1.53 -10.23
N PHE A 135 1.94 -0.32 -10.77
CA PHE A 135 0.93 0.67 -10.43
C PHE A 135 0.16 1.08 -11.67
N TYR A 136 -1.14 1.12 -11.55
CA TYR A 136 -2.06 1.54 -12.58
C TYR A 136 -2.71 2.87 -12.18
N ARG A 137 -3.03 3.70 -13.16
CA ARG A 137 -3.86 4.88 -12.93
C ARG A 137 -5.30 4.44 -12.70
N ARG A 138 -5.95 5.00 -11.68
CA ARG A 138 -7.38 4.75 -11.44
C ARG A 138 -8.19 5.53 -12.47
N ASP A 139 -8.73 4.84 -13.44
CA ASP A 139 -9.67 5.35 -14.41
C ASP A 139 -10.89 4.44 -14.53
N ALA A 140 -11.88 4.88 -15.30
CA ALA A 140 -13.12 4.12 -15.49
C ALA A 140 -12.86 2.78 -16.18
N GLN A 141 -11.91 2.73 -17.12
CA GLN A 141 -11.56 1.52 -17.87
C GLN A 141 -10.95 0.46 -16.95
N LEU A 142 -10.03 0.85 -16.06
CA LEU A 142 -9.43 -0.05 -15.07
C LEU A 142 -10.50 -0.64 -14.13
N THR A 143 -11.44 0.20 -13.68
CA THR A 143 -12.51 -0.23 -12.77
C THR A 143 -13.42 -1.26 -13.44
N GLU A 144 -13.83 -1.01 -14.67
CA GLU A 144 -14.67 -1.92 -15.43
C GLU A 144 -13.98 -3.27 -15.71
N LEU A 145 -12.70 -3.22 -16.09
CA LEU A 145 -11.92 -4.43 -16.33
C LEU A 145 -11.65 -5.21 -15.02
N ALA A 146 -11.41 -4.56 -13.92
CA ALA A 146 -11.24 -5.22 -12.63
C ALA A 146 -12.51 -5.98 -12.23
N HIS A 147 -13.69 -5.39 -12.40
CA HIS A 147 -14.97 -6.06 -12.18
C HIS A 147 -15.19 -7.26 -13.12
N THR A 148 -14.82 -7.12 -14.39
CA THR A 148 -14.92 -8.20 -15.38
C THR A 148 -13.99 -9.37 -15.02
N LEU A 149 -12.76 -9.09 -14.60
CA LEU A 149 -11.80 -10.10 -14.14
C LEU A 149 -12.28 -10.81 -12.89
N ALA A 150 -12.85 -10.07 -11.91
CA ALA A 150 -13.45 -10.66 -10.72
C ALA A 150 -14.55 -11.67 -11.07
N SER A 151 -15.43 -11.31 -11.99
CA SER A 151 -16.54 -12.17 -12.45
C SER A 151 -16.05 -13.45 -13.14
N ARG A 152 -15.02 -13.34 -13.99
CA ARG A 152 -14.41 -14.49 -14.68
C ARG A 152 -13.71 -15.45 -13.71
N CYS A 153 -13.03 -14.93 -12.68
CA CYS A 153 -12.35 -15.76 -11.69
C CYS A 153 -13.33 -16.56 -10.82
N HIS A 154 -14.51 -16.03 -10.53
CA HIS A 154 -15.56 -16.75 -9.79
C HIS A 154 -16.22 -17.85 -10.62
N GLY A 155 -16.44 -17.65 -11.91
CA GLY A 155 -17.03 -18.65 -12.80
C GLY A 155 -16.15 -19.87 -13.07
N SER A 156 -14.83 -19.71 -13.07
CA SER A 156 -13.90 -20.83 -13.29
C SER A 156 -13.79 -21.79 -12.10
N ARG A 157 -13.93 -21.31 -10.87
CA ARG A 157 -13.87 -22.17 -9.67
C ARG A 157 -15.07 -23.11 -9.54
N SER A 158 -16.24 -22.66 -9.94
CA SER A 158 -17.47 -23.50 -9.90
C SER A 158 -17.40 -24.69 -10.88
N ARG A 159 -16.70 -24.58 -12.01
CA ARG A 159 -16.57 -25.67 -12.98
C ARG A 159 -15.57 -26.74 -12.56
N ILE A 160 -14.49 -26.38 -11.87
CA ILE A 160 -13.46 -27.34 -11.45
C ILE A 160 -13.97 -28.23 -10.31
N THR A 161 -14.78 -27.72 -9.40
CA THR A 161 -15.36 -28.51 -8.31
C THR A 161 -16.46 -29.46 -8.78
N GLN A 162 -17.22 -29.12 -9.80
CA GLN A 162 -18.22 -30.04 -10.38
C GLN A 162 -17.58 -31.18 -11.16
N SER A 163 -16.56 -30.92 -11.97
CA SER A 163 -15.84 -31.95 -12.73
C SER A 163 -15.16 -32.98 -11.85
N ALA A 164 -14.52 -32.55 -10.76
CA ALA A 164 -13.84 -33.45 -9.82
C ALA A 164 -14.82 -34.36 -9.03
N SER A 165 -16.04 -33.88 -8.77
CA SER A 165 -17.08 -34.70 -8.11
C SER A 165 -17.62 -35.79 -9.02
N ASP A 166 -17.88 -35.46 -10.28
CA ASP A 166 -18.47 -36.41 -11.24
C ASP A 166 -17.50 -37.56 -11.59
N ASP A 167 -16.20 -37.29 -11.69
CA ASP A 167 -15.19 -38.32 -11.95
C ASP A 167 -14.98 -39.24 -10.74
N THR A 168 -15.10 -38.73 -9.52
CA THR A 168 -14.97 -39.53 -8.30
C THR A 168 -16.18 -40.50 -8.14
N PHE A 169 -17.38 -40.03 -8.46
CA PHE A 169 -18.59 -40.86 -8.39
C PHE A 169 -18.66 -41.92 -9.50
N ARG A 170 -18.10 -41.67 -10.68
CA ARG A 170 -17.98 -42.66 -11.74
C ARG A 170 -17.03 -43.79 -11.36
N ASN A 171 -15.87 -43.47 -10.82
CA ASN A 171 -14.86 -44.45 -10.45
C ASN A 171 -15.34 -45.37 -9.31
N ILE A 172 -16.16 -44.88 -8.40
CA ILE A 172 -16.73 -45.71 -7.30
C ILE A 172 -17.78 -46.67 -7.84
N ARG A 173 -18.59 -46.30 -8.83
CA ARG A 173 -19.58 -47.20 -9.44
C ARG A 173 -18.94 -48.37 -10.22
N GLU A 174 -17.89 -48.07 -10.98
CA GLU A 174 -17.19 -49.10 -11.77
C GLU A 174 -16.51 -50.16 -10.88
N ILE A 175 -16.06 -49.78 -9.65
CA ILE A 175 -15.45 -50.70 -8.70
C ILE A 175 -16.52 -51.61 -8.03
N THR A 176 -17.75 -51.11 -7.83
CA THR A 176 -18.83 -51.89 -7.22
C THR A 176 -19.44 -52.91 -8.18
N ASP A 177 -19.57 -52.54 -9.45
CA ASP A 177 -20.13 -53.44 -10.52
C ASP A 177 -19.15 -54.57 -10.94
N ALA A 178 -17.85 -54.45 -10.61
CA ALA A 178 -16.84 -55.47 -10.92
C ALA A 178 -16.67 -56.51 -9.78
N ALA A 179 -17.38 -56.35 -8.66
CA ALA A 179 -17.29 -57.23 -7.48
C ALA A 179 -18.50 -58.20 -7.32
N GLU A 180 -19.48 -58.16 -8.25
CA GLU A 180 -20.56 -59.13 -8.36
C GLU A 180 -20.26 -60.11 -9.53
#